data_df59afa9c8e47a4769882f046927a77e
#
_entry.id   df59afa9c8e47a4769882f046927a77e
#
_cell.length_a   1.000
_cell.length_b   1.000
_cell.length_c   1.000
_cell.angle_alpha   90.00
_cell.angle_beta   90.00
_cell.angle_gamma   90.00
#
_symmetry.space_group_name_H-M   'P 1'
#
loop_
_entity.id
_entity.type
_entity.pdbx_description
1 polymer ?
#
loop_
_entity_poly.entity_id
_entity_poly.type
_entity_poly.pdbx_seq_one_letter_code
_entity_poly.pdbx_strand_id
1 'polypeptide(L)'
;AAVEARFPDPPVNYRTPAFEPGRTGLTSNVELQALLRGLARPGVATGGAVVKLLSLGASQSGVPVEALLLTRSVQADPDALRRDGRPTVLLIGQQHGDEPAGAEALIVLAQELVQGALRPLLERINVVILPRANPDGAQGDRRVTASGVDANRDHLLLNTPEAQAQAQLAREYRPLVVVDAHEYTVNGPYVQKFGAVQGVDAMLQYAMTANLSEFVTKAAEEWFRQPVLAS
;
A
#
# COMPACT_ATOMS: atom_id res chain seq x y z
N ALA A 1 -16.26 10.91 15.59
CA ALA A 1 -17.15 10.24 16.57
C ALA A 1 -17.99 9.12 15.95
N ALA A 2 -18.90 9.34 14.98
CA ALA A 2 -19.76 8.28 14.44
C ALA A 2 -18.98 7.23 13.60
N VAL A 3 -17.97 7.65 12.85
CA VAL A 3 -17.10 6.75 12.09
C VAL A 3 -16.21 5.95 13.03
N GLU A 4 -15.59 6.57 14.02
CA GLU A 4 -14.76 5.91 15.04
C GLU A 4 -15.56 4.88 15.87
N ALA A 5 -16.80 5.19 16.22
CA ALA A 5 -17.67 4.27 16.95
C ALA A 5 -18.04 3.04 16.13
N ARG A 6 -18.15 3.19 14.80
CA ARG A 6 -18.52 2.10 13.87
C ARG A 6 -17.32 1.31 13.38
N PHE A 7 -16.17 1.95 13.26
CA PHE A 7 -14.90 1.38 12.81
C PHE A 7 -13.77 1.83 13.75
N PRO A 8 -13.72 1.29 14.98
CA PRO A 8 -12.65 1.64 15.90
C PRO A 8 -11.30 1.25 15.29
N ASP A 9 -10.31 2.12 15.43
CA ASP A 9 -8.96 1.81 15.00
C ASP A 9 -8.46 0.57 15.76
N PRO A 10 -7.90 -0.41 15.06
CA PRO A 10 -7.26 -1.55 15.72
C PRO A 10 -6.05 -1.04 16.53
N PRO A 11 -5.71 -1.69 17.65
CA PRO A 11 -4.50 -1.37 18.41
C PRO A 11 -3.27 -1.73 17.56
N VAL A 12 -2.73 -0.75 16.84
CA VAL A 12 -1.61 -0.92 15.91
C VAL A 12 -0.32 -0.48 16.56
N ASN A 13 0.73 -1.26 16.37
CA ASN A 13 2.07 -0.95 16.83
C ASN A 13 2.93 -0.46 15.67
N TYR A 14 3.23 0.83 15.63
CA TYR A 14 4.04 1.45 14.57
C TYR A 14 5.53 1.10 14.75
N ARG A 15 5.91 -0.12 14.40
CA ARG A 15 7.29 -0.61 14.47
C ARG A 15 7.92 -0.62 13.08
N THR A 16 8.39 0.53 12.63
CA THR A 16 9.30 0.63 11.49
C THR A 16 10.56 1.36 11.91
N PRO A 17 11.68 1.22 11.18
CA PRO A 17 12.90 1.95 11.48
C PRO A 17 12.70 3.48 11.57
N ALA A 18 11.79 4.03 10.78
CA ALA A 18 11.47 5.46 10.81
C ALA A 18 10.90 5.94 12.16
N PHE A 19 10.24 5.04 12.93
CA PHE A 19 9.64 5.36 14.23
C PHE A 19 10.51 4.94 15.42
N GLU A 20 11.76 4.54 15.18
CA GLU A 20 12.69 4.27 16.28
C GLU A 20 13.05 5.54 17.05
N PRO A 21 13.13 5.49 18.39
CA PRO A 21 13.47 6.66 19.19
C PRO A 21 14.80 7.30 18.77
N GLY A 22 14.78 8.61 18.55
CA GLY A 22 15.96 9.38 18.15
C GLY A 22 16.31 9.29 16.65
N ARG A 23 15.55 8.57 15.86
CA ARG A 23 15.73 8.51 14.42
C ARG A 23 15.23 9.78 13.75
N THR A 24 16.00 10.28 12.79
CA THR A 24 15.62 11.46 11.96
C THR A 24 15.38 11.11 10.50
N GLY A 25 15.70 9.87 10.09
CA GLY A 25 15.56 9.40 8.71
C GLY A 25 14.44 8.38 8.55
N LEU A 26 13.92 8.29 7.34
CA LEU A 26 12.93 7.29 6.93
C LEU A 26 13.56 5.89 6.82
N THR A 27 12.71 4.87 6.70
CA THR A 27 13.17 3.50 6.45
C THR A 27 13.91 3.42 5.11
N SER A 28 15.18 3.04 5.13
CA SER A 28 16.00 2.88 3.93
C SER A 28 15.60 1.65 3.11
N ASN A 29 16.06 1.56 1.85
CA ASN A 29 15.82 0.38 1.01
C ASN A 29 16.38 -0.90 1.64
N VAL A 30 17.55 -0.84 2.25
CA VAL A 30 18.20 -2.00 2.89
C VAL A 30 17.39 -2.49 4.10
N GLU A 31 16.92 -1.56 4.93
CA GLU A 31 16.08 -1.86 6.10
C GLU A 31 14.73 -2.44 5.67
N LEU A 32 14.09 -1.85 4.66
CA LEU A 32 12.84 -2.36 4.11
C LEU A 32 13.00 -3.80 3.63
N GLN A 33 14.02 -4.09 2.81
CA GLN A 33 14.30 -5.44 2.32
C GLN A 33 14.55 -6.42 3.47
N ALA A 34 15.30 -6.00 4.50
CA ALA A 34 15.56 -6.82 5.67
C ALA A 34 14.26 -7.15 6.43
N LEU A 35 13.36 -6.18 6.57
CA LEU A 35 12.04 -6.38 7.18
C LEU A 35 11.17 -7.36 6.38
N LEU A 36 11.06 -7.16 5.06
CA LEU A 36 10.25 -8.04 4.20
C LEU A 36 10.76 -9.48 4.25
N ARG A 37 12.06 -9.67 4.13
CA ARG A 37 12.71 -10.99 4.26
C ARG A 37 12.54 -11.58 5.67
N GLY A 38 12.58 -10.72 6.69
CA GLY A 38 12.31 -11.11 8.07
C GLY A 38 10.91 -11.67 8.26
N LEU A 39 9.90 -10.97 7.75
CA LEU A 39 8.50 -11.40 7.83
C LEU A 39 8.22 -12.69 7.03
N ALA A 40 8.94 -12.91 5.94
CA ALA A 40 8.79 -14.10 5.10
C ALA A 40 9.57 -15.33 5.61
N ARG A 41 10.33 -15.22 6.72
CA ARG A 41 11.06 -16.38 7.29
C ARG A 41 10.10 -17.44 7.79
N PRO A 42 10.43 -18.73 7.58
CA PRO A 42 9.65 -19.82 8.16
C PRO A 42 9.50 -19.68 9.69
N GLY A 43 8.31 -19.90 10.18
CA GLY A 43 7.99 -19.84 11.62
C GLY A 43 7.70 -18.43 12.17
N VAL A 44 7.85 -17.36 11.39
CA VAL A 44 7.52 -15.99 11.80
C VAL A 44 6.01 -15.76 11.77
N ALA A 45 5.36 -16.21 10.69
CA ALA A 45 3.90 -16.11 10.58
C ALA A 45 3.21 -17.01 11.58
N THR A 46 2.18 -16.50 12.24
CA THR A 46 1.41 -17.22 13.26
C THR A 46 -0.01 -17.53 12.79
N GLY A 47 -0.69 -18.46 13.50
CA GLY A 47 -2.09 -18.79 13.25
C GLY A 47 -2.38 -19.34 11.84
N GLY A 48 -1.41 -20.03 11.21
CA GLY A 48 -1.57 -20.65 9.90
C GLY A 48 -1.49 -19.68 8.71
N ALA A 49 -1.05 -18.44 8.91
CA ALA A 49 -0.74 -17.55 7.80
C ALA A 49 0.52 -18.03 7.06
N VAL A 50 0.50 -17.87 5.74
CA VAL A 50 1.64 -18.10 4.86
C VAL A 50 2.10 -16.76 4.31
N VAL A 51 3.39 -16.49 4.43
CA VAL A 51 4.02 -15.27 3.91
C VAL A 51 5.08 -15.67 2.90
N LYS A 52 4.97 -15.14 1.70
CA LYS A 52 5.92 -15.38 0.62
C LYS A 52 6.51 -14.06 0.14
N LEU A 53 7.85 -14.01 0.10
CA LEU A 53 8.54 -12.90 -0.54
C LEU A 53 8.47 -13.08 -2.06
N LEU A 54 8.06 -12.03 -2.75
CA LEU A 54 7.98 -11.97 -4.21
C LEU A 54 9.10 -11.06 -4.71
N SER A 55 9.98 -11.60 -5.54
CA SER A 55 10.99 -10.81 -6.25
C SER A 55 10.42 -10.39 -7.60
N LEU A 56 10.36 -9.09 -7.84
CA LEU A 56 9.78 -8.49 -9.05
C LEU A 56 10.87 -7.93 -9.98
N GLY A 57 12.13 -8.26 -9.71
CA GLY A 57 13.28 -7.72 -10.43
C GLY A 57 13.96 -6.61 -9.64
N ALA A 58 14.55 -5.67 -10.36
CA ALA A 58 15.26 -4.54 -9.78
C ALA A 58 14.85 -3.24 -10.47
N SER A 59 14.99 -2.12 -9.75
CA SER A 59 14.85 -0.77 -10.29
C SER A 59 15.90 -0.46 -11.34
N GLN A 60 15.81 0.69 -11.96
CA GLN A 60 16.80 1.16 -12.95
C GLN A 60 18.22 1.25 -12.39
N SER A 61 18.38 1.56 -11.10
CA SER A 61 19.68 1.58 -10.43
C SER A 61 20.09 0.23 -9.81
N GLY A 62 19.36 -0.84 -10.06
CA GLY A 62 19.67 -2.18 -9.57
C GLY A 62 19.21 -2.47 -8.14
N VAL A 63 18.36 -1.63 -7.53
CA VAL A 63 17.79 -1.89 -6.21
C VAL A 63 16.66 -2.91 -6.32
N PRO A 64 16.65 -4.01 -5.55
CA PRO A 64 15.58 -5.00 -5.61
C PRO A 64 14.20 -4.40 -5.35
N VAL A 65 13.22 -4.76 -6.20
CA VAL A 65 11.80 -4.48 -6.02
C VAL A 65 11.17 -5.75 -5.47
N GLU A 66 10.71 -5.69 -4.23
CA GLU A 66 10.21 -6.85 -3.50
C GLU A 66 8.82 -6.57 -2.91
N ALA A 67 7.95 -7.58 -2.97
CA ALA A 67 6.63 -7.55 -2.38
C ALA A 67 6.41 -8.75 -1.46
N LEU A 68 5.35 -8.70 -0.63
CA LEU A 68 4.90 -9.83 0.17
C LEU A 68 3.53 -10.32 -0.34
N LEU A 69 3.39 -11.62 -0.46
CA LEU A 69 2.09 -12.28 -0.50
C LEU A 69 1.77 -12.84 0.87
N LEU A 70 0.60 -12.46 1.40
CA LEU A 70 0.08 -12.92 2.68
C LEU A 70 -1.25 -13.66 2.43
N THR A 71 -1.33 -14.90 2.87
CA THR A 71 -2.48 -15.76 2.58
C THR A 71 -2.65 -16.86 3.63
N ARG A 72 -3.77 -17.54 3.59
CA ARG A 72 -4.01 -18.81 4.32
C ARG A 72 -3.88 -20.02 3.38
N SER A 73 -3.65 -19.80 2.10
CA SER A 73 -3.42 -20.89 1.15
C SER A 73 -2.03 -21.49 1.36
N VAL A 74 -1.98 -22.81 1.53
CA VAL A 74 -0.70 -23.55 1.72
C VAL A 74 0.19 -23.40 0.49
N GLN A 75 -0.42 -23.44 -0.69
CA GLN A 75 0.26 -23.18 -1.96
C GLN A 75 0.14 -21.68 -2.27
N ALA A 76 1.11 -20.89 -1.85
CA ALA A 76 1.13 -19.45 -2.05
C ALA A 76 1.59 -19.11 -3.48
N ASP A 77 0.78 -19.47 -4.47
CA ASP A 77 0.97 -19.13 -5.88
C ASP A 77 -0.33 -18.61 -6.50
N PRO A 78 -0.27 -17.88 -7.63
CA PRO A 78 -1.45 -17.24 -8.22
C PRO A 78 -2.58 -18.21 -8.57
N ASP A 79 -2.26 -19.41 -9.03
CA ASP A 79 -3.27 -20.41 -9.40
C ASP A 79 -3.97 -20.99 -8.16
N ALA A 80 -3.21 -21.24 -7.10
CA ALA A 80 -3.78 -21.70 -5.84
C ALA A 80 -4.70 -20.65 -5.23
N LEU A 81 -4.34 -19.37 -5.27
CA LEU A 81 -5.18 -18.27 -4.79
C LEU A 81 -6.50 -18.17 -5.57
N ARG A 82 -6.45 -18.37 -6.88
CA ARG A 82 -7.67 -18.39 -7.70
C ARG A 82 -8.59 -19.55 -7.36
N ARG A 83 -8.03 -20.74 -7.12
CA ARG A 83 -8.82 -21.94 -6.72
C ARG A 83 -9.41 -21.82 -5.33
N ASP A 84 -8.72 -21.15 -4.45
CA ASP A 84 -9.13 -20.87 -3.07
C ASP A 84 -10.41 -20.00 -2.99
N GLY A 85 -10.63 -19.14 -3.98
CA GLY A 85 -11.84 -18.32 -4.12
C GLY A 85 -11.88 -17.08 -3.21
N ARG A 86 -10.88 -16.88 -2.35
CA ARG A 86 -10.76 -15.63 -1.57
C ARG A 86 -10.29 -14.50 -2.47
N PRO A 87 -10.92 -13.32 -2.40
CA PRO A 87 -10.47 -12.18 -3.18
C PRO A 87 -9.06 -11.76 -2.79
N THR A 88 -8.29 -11.31 -3.77
CA THR A 88 -6.96 -10.76 -3.56
C THR A 88 -7.04 -9.23 -3.54
N VAL A 89 -6.37 -8.61 -2.59
CA VAL A 89 -6.16 -7.16 -2.49
C VAL A 89 -4.68 -6.88 -2.78
N LEU A 90 -4.41 -5.93 -3.67
CA LEU A 90 -3.07 -5.42 -3.94
C LEU A 90 -2.91 -4.04 -3.33
N LEU A 91 -1.90 -3.88 -2.49
CA LEU A 91 -1.54 -2.63 -1.84
C LEU A 91 -0.19 -2.18 -2.38
N ILE A 92 -0.14 -0.97 -2.92
CA ILE A 92 1.05 -0.36 -3.51
C ILE A 92 1.37 0.92 -2.74
N GLY A 93 2.62 1.07 -2.31
CA GLY A 93 3.13 2.27 -1.68
C GLY A 93 4.30 2.85 -2.44
N GLN A 94 4.55 4.12 -2.19
CA GLN A 94 5.71 4.87 -2.63
C GLN A 94 6.03 4.69 -4.13
N GLN A 95 5.03 4.84 -5.01
CA GLN A 95 5.25 5.03 -6.45
C GLN A 95 6.03 6.31 -6.73
N HIS A 96 5.74 7.37 -5.95
CA HIS A 96 6.58 8.56 -5.91
C HIS A 96 7.53 8.43 -4.72
N GLY A 97 8.83 8.59 -4.98
CA GLY A 97 9.84 8.33 -3.95
C GLY A 97 9.82 9.33 -2.79
N ASP A 98 9.31 10.53 -3.01
CA ASP A 98 9.11 11.60 -2.03
C ASP A 98 7.80 11.48 -1.22
N GLU A 99 7.10 10.34 -1.32
CA GLU A 99 5.85 10.05 -0.60
C GLU A 99 6.02 8.83 0.33
N PRO A 100 6.80 8.92 1.42
CA PRO A 100 7.21 7.77 2.23
C PRO A 100 6.12 7.18 3.14
N ALA A 101 5.08 7.94 3.49
CA ALA A 101 4.07 7.47 4.46
C ALA A 101 3.37 6.19 4.01
N GLY A 102 3.11 6.01 2.71
CA GLY A 102 2.56 4.79 2.16
C GLY A 102 3.44 3.56 2.41
N ALA A 103 4.75 3.69 2.25
CA ALA A 103 5.69 2.59 2.53
C ALA A 103 5.70 2.22 4.00
N GLU A 104 5.80 3.20 4.90
CA GLU A 104 5.81 2.98 6.35
C GLU A 104 4.50 2.33 6.83
N ALA A 105 3.36 2.82 6.36
CA ALA A 105 2.05 2.25 6.69
C ALA A 105 1.91 0.80 6.22
N LEU A 106 2.39 0.47 5.01
CA LEU A 106 2.31 -0.87 4.47
C LEU A 106 3.25 -1.87 5.16
N ILE A 107 4.39 -1.42 5.69
CA ILE A 107 5.25 -2.23 6.57
C ILE A 107 4.51 -2.60 7.85
N VAL A 108 3.89 -1.62 8.51
CA VAL A 108 3.10 -1.83 9.73
C VAL A 108 1.93 -2.79 9.45
N LEU A 109 1.21 -2.56 8.36
CA LEU A 109 0.10 -3.42 7.96
C LEU A 109 0.54 -4.87 7.71
N ALA A 110 1.69 -5.06 7.06
CA ALA A 110 2.27 -6.39 6.86
C ALA A 110 2.57 -7.08 8.19
N GLN A 111 3.17 -6.39 9.16
CA GLN A 111 3.43 -6.92 10.50
C GLN A 111 2.13 -7.32 11.22
N GLU A 112 1.12 -6.48 11.16
CA GLU A 112 -0.19 -6.73 11.79
C GLU A 112 -0.93 -7.91 11.15
N LEU A 113 -0.82 -8.08 9.84
CA LEU A 113 -1.38 -9.24 9.11
C LEU A 113 -0.60 -10.54 9.38
N VAL A 114 0.69 -10.46 9.69
CA VAL A 114 1.54 -11.64 9.94
C VAL A 114 1.44 -12.11 11.39
N GLN A 115 1.46 -11.19 12.36
CA GLN A 115 1.61 -11.49 13.78
C GLN A 115 0.63 -10.72 14.69
N GLY A 116 -0.01 -9.66 14.18
CA GLY A 116 -0.82 -8.73 14.95
C GLY A 116 -2.32 -9.00 14.91
N ALA A 117 -3.07 -7.96 15.22
CA ALA A 117 -4.52 -7.99 15.38
C ALA A 117 -5.29 -8.17 14.04
N LEU A 118 -4.67 -7.82 12.90
CA LEU A 118 -5.31 -7.93 11.59
C LEU A 118 -5.18 -9.31 10.94
N ARG A 119 -4.44 -10.22 11.56
CA ARG A 119 -4.25 -11.61 11.07
C ARG A 119 -5.55 -12.34 10.69
N PRO A 120 -6.68 -12.21 11.42
CA PRO A 120 -7.93 -12.87 11.05
C PRO A 120 -8.48 -12.47 9.68
N LEU A 121 -8.10 -11.30 9.13
CA LEU A 121 -8.52 -10.89 7.80
C LEU A 121 -8.06 -11.85 6.71
N LEU A 122 -6.91 -12.51 6.89
CA LEU A 122 -6.39 -13.50 5.95
C LEU A 122 -7.27 -14.75 5.81
N GLU A 123 -8.25 -14.95 6.68
CA GLU A 123 -9.27 -15.98 6.52
C GLU A 123 -10.27 -15.67 5.42
N ARG A 124 -10.38 -14.38 5.06
CA ARG A 124 -11.36 -13.88 4.10
C ARG A 124 -10.75 -13.33 2.82
N ILE A 125 -9.50 -12.87 2.88
CA ILE A 125 -8.82 -12.23 1.75
C ILE A 125 -7.38 -12.74 1.63
N ASN A 126 -6.83 -12.64 0.42
CA ASN A 126 -5.41 -12.71 0.18
C ASN A 126 -4.88 -11.28 0.00
N VAL A 127 -3.69 -10.99 0.49
CA VAL A 127 -3.12 -9.64 0.41
C VAL A 127 -1.75 -9.70 -0.25
N VAL A 128 -1.55 -8.87 -1.27
CA VAL A 128 -0.23 -8.62 -1.88
C VAL A 128 0.17 -7.20 -1.52
N ILE A 129 1.35 -7.03 -0.94
CA ILE A 129 1.87 -5.73 -0.49
C ILE A 129 3.17 -5.43 -1.21
N LEU A 130 3.20 -4.36 -1.99
CA LEU A 130 4.40 -3.74 -2.56
C LEU A 130 4.65 -2.42 -1.81
N PRO A 131 5.43 -2.41 -0.72
CA PRO A 131 5.54 -1.23 0.13
C PRO A 131 6.25 -0.07 -0.56
N ARG A 132 7.17 -0.36 -1.48
CA ARG A 132 7.98 0.65 -2.19
C ARG A 132 8.11 0.27 -3.65
N ALA A 133 7.28 0.89 -4.48
CA ALA A 133 7.29 0.64 -5.91
C ALA A 133 8.46 1.33 -6.63
N ASN A 134 8.96 2.47 -6.10
CA ASN A 134 10.06 3.26 -6.67
C ASN A 134 11.22 3.43 -5.68
N PRO A 135 12.09 2.42 -5.53
CA PRO A 135 13.18 2.48 -4.57
C PRO A 135 14.27 3.50 -4.93
N ASP A 136 14.47 3.81 -6.21
CA ASP A 136 15.44 4.82 -6.65
C ASP A 136 14.97 6.23 -6.32
N GLY A 137 13.69 6.51 -6.55
CA GLY A 137 13.07 7.75 -6.14
C GLY A 137 13.09 7.95 -4.63
N ALA A 138 12.77 6.87 -3.87
CA ALA A 138 12.82 6.89 -2.41
C ALA A 138 14.22 7.20 -1.86
N GLN A 139 15.26 6.62 -2.45
CA GLN A 139 16.64 6.89 -2.05
C GLN A 139 17.07 8.32 -2.33
N GLY A 140 16.54 8.92 -3.39
CA GLY A 140 16.88 10.28 -3.82
C GLY A 140 15.91 11.36 -3.33
N ASP A 141 14.90 11.00 -2.52
CA ASP A 141 13.81 11.88 -2.11
C ASP A 141 13.21 12.62 -3.30
N ARG A 142 12.80 11.85 -4.31
CA ARG A 142 12.32 12.37 -5.60
C ARG A 142 11.05 11.66 -6.03
N ARG A 143 10.12 12.42 -6.60
CA ARG A 143 8.90 11.90 -7.19
C ARG A 143 9.15 10.80 -8.25
N VAL A 144 10.09 11.07 -9.14
CA VAL A 144 10.34 10.28 -10.36
C VAL A 144 11.32 9.13 -10.13
N THR A 145 11.36 8.18 -11.07
CA THR A 145 12.36 7.10 -11.13
C THR A 145 13.77 7.63 -11.45
N ALA A 146 14.76 6.77 -11.48
CA ALA A 146 16.15 7.17 -11.78
C ALA A 146 16.28 7.87 -13.15
N SER A 147 15.51 7.46 -14.15
CA SER A 147 15.48 8.09 -15.49
C SER A 147 14.65 9.36 -15.61
N GLY A 148 14.01 9.81 -14.51
CA GLY A 148 13.15 10.99 -14.52
C GLY A 148 11.71 10.73 -15.01
N VAL A 149 11.31 9.48 -15.16
CA VAL A 149 9.94 9.09 -15.52
C VAL A 149 9.08 9.02 -14.27
N ASP A 150 7.89 9.60 -14.32
CA ASP A 150 6.86 9.40 -13.29
C ASP A 150 6.27 7.99 -13.44
N ALA A 151 6.55 7.10 -12.48
CA ALA A 151 6.08 5.71 -12.52
C ALA A 151 4.54 5.62 -12.60
N ASN A 152 3.83 6.57 -11.98
CA ASN A 152 2.36 6.66 -12.02
C ASN A 152 1.82 7.27 -13.33
N ARG A 153 2.66 7.46 -14.35
CA ARG A 153 2.31 7.85 -15.71
C ARG A 153 2.78 6.83 -16.75
N ASP A 154 3.41 5.73 -16.31
CA ASP A 154 4.02 4.73 -17.19
C ASP A 154 3.21 3.42 -17.26
N HIS A 155 2.03 3.34 -16.67
CA HIS A 155 1.22 2.11 -16.64
C HIS A 155 0.67 1.69 -18.00
N LEU A 156 0.67 2.57 -18.99
CA LEU A 156 0.27 2.24 -20.36
C LEU A 156 1.45 1.69 -21.18
N LEU A 157 2.61 2.36 -21.10
CA LEU A 157 3.78 2.04 -21.92
C LEU A 157 4.71 1.02 -21.27
N LEU A 158 4.73 0.98 -19.93
CA LEU A 158 5.56 0.07 -19.12
C LEU A 158 7.05 0.15 -19.48
N ASN A 159 7.56 1.36 -19.66
CA ASN A 159 8.96 1.59 -20.02
C ASN A 159 9.93 1.38 -18.83
N THR A 160 9.43 1.56 -17.62
CA THR A 160 10.25 1.44 -16.40
C THR A 160 10.04 0.09 -15.73
N PRO A 161 11.11 -0.50 -15.13
CA PRO A 161 10.98 -1.73 -14.36
C PRO A 161 10.04 -1.58 -13.16
N GLU A 162 9.93 -0.39 -12.59
CA GLU A 162 9.02 -0.04 -11.52
C GLU A 162 7.54 -0.21 -11.93
N ALA A 163 7.17 0.31 -13.10
CA ALA A 163 5.81 0.14 -13.65
C ALA A 163 5.57 -1.31 -14.10
N GLN A 164 6.57 -1.97 -14.68
CA GLN A 164 6.49 -3.38 -15.07
C GLN A 164 6.25 -4.29 -13.86
N ALA A 165 6.91 -4.05 -12.73
CA ALA A 165 6.73 -4.80 -11.48
C ALA A 165 5.28 -4.70 -10.96
N GLN A 166 4.70 -3.52 -10.99
CA GLN A 166 3.31 -3.30 -10.59
C GLN A 166 2.33 -4.00 -11.55
N ALA A 167 2.55 -3.86 -12.86
CA ALA A 167 1.75 -4.54 -13.89
C ALA A 167 1.85 -6.07 -13.78
N GLN A 168 3.03 -6.60 -13.43
CA GLN A 168 3.23 -8.03 -13.17
C GLN A 168 2.35 -8.50 -12.02
N LEU A 169 2.35 -7.82 -10.88
CA LEU A 169 1.50 -8.16 -9.73
C LEU A 169 0.02 -8.14 -10.09
N ALA A 170 -0.44 -7.10 -10.79
CA ALA A 170 -1.83 -6.98 -11.21
C ALA A 170 -2.24 -8.11 -12.15
N ARG A 171 -1.38 -8.47 -13.12
CA ARG A 171 -1.64 -9.54 -14.08
C ARG A 171 -1.64 -10.94 -13.46
N GLU A 172 -0.66 -11.22 -12.59
CA GLU A 172 -0.50 -12.54 -11.98
C GLU A 172 -1.54 -12.82 -10.90
N TYR A 173 -1.74 -11.87 -10.01
CA TYR A 173 -2.60 -12.04 -8.83
C TYR A 173 -4.05 -11.61 -9.06
N ARG A 174 -4.37 -10.90 -10.14
CA ARG A 174 -5.72 -10.45 -10.53
C ARG A 174 -6.51 -9.91 -9.34
N PRO A 175 -6.01 -8.87 -8.67
CA PRO A 175 -6.64 -8.35 -7.47
C PRO A 175 -8.06 -7.82 -7.75
N LEU A 176 -8.98 -8.06 -6.82
CA LEU A 176 -10.31 -7.47 -6.85
C LEU A 176 -10.25 -5.97 -6.51
N VAL A 177 -9.30 -5.59 -5.65
CA VAL A 177 -9.08 -4.21 -5.23
C VAL A 177 -7.60 -3.90 -5.33
N VAL A 178 -7.26 -2.77 -5.91
CA VAL A 178 -5.93 -2.18 -5.89
C VAL A 178 -6.00 -0.88 -5.09
N VAL A 179 -5.15 -0.76 -4.08
CA VAL A 179 -4.97 0.48 -3.31
C VAL A 179 -3.59 1.01 -3.64
N ASP A 180 -3.55 2.24 -4.12
CA ASP A 180 -2.34 2.98 -4.42
C ASP A 180 -2.20 4.13 -3.42
N ALA A 181 -1.24 4.00 -2.51
CA ALA A 181 -1.05 4.93 -1.41
C ALA A 181 -0.14 6.09 -1.83
N HIS A 182 -0.69 7.29 -1.83
CA HIS A 182 -0.01 8.53 -2.16
C HIS A 182 -0.05 9.54 -1.01
N GLU A 183 0.85 10.51 -1.06
CA GLU A 183 0.81 11.71 -0.23
C GLU A 183 0.50 12.93 -1.09
N TYR A 184 -0.15 13.91 -0.46
CA TYR A 184 -0.47 15.18 -1.11
C TYR A 184 -0.05 16.35 -0.24
N THR A 185 0.61 17.32 -0.85
CA THR A 185 0.74 18.65 -0.25
C THR A 185 -0.55 19.41 -0.50
N VAL A 186 -1.36 19.53 0.54
CA VAL A 186 -2.65 20.23 0.43
C VAL A 186 -2.43 21.73 0.63
N ASN A 187 -2.02 22.40 -0.43
CA ASN A 187 -2.02 23.87 -0.50
C ASN A 187 -3.13 24.29 -1.47
N GLY A 188 -4.36 24.49 -0.98
CA GLY A 188 -5.33 24.98 -1.90
C GLY A 188 -6.80 24.94 -1.48
N PRO A 189 -7.69 25.32 -2.38
CA PRO A 189 -9.11 25.56 -2.11
C PRO A 189 -9.92 24.30 -1.70
N TYR A 190 -9.34 23.11 -1.79
CA TYR A 190 -10.03 21.86 -1.45
C TYR A 190 -10.32 21.73 0.05
N VAL A 191 -9.38 22.13 0.92
CA VAL A 191 -9.59 22.14 2.37
C VAL A 191 -10.69 23.13 2.76
N GLN A 192 -10.77 24.26 2.06
CA GLN A 192 -11.79 25.27 2.29
C GLN A 192 -13.18 24.84 1.78
N LYS A 193 -13.22 23.99 0.75
CA LYS A 193 -14.49 23.54 0.13
C LYS A 193 -15.22 22.50 0.94
N PHE A 194 -14.51 21.68 1.72
CA PHE A 194 -15.11 20.57 2.47
C PHE A 194 -15.13 20.78 4.00
N GLY A 195 -14.59 21.89 4.51
CA GLY A 195 -14.56 22.22 5.93
C GLY A 195 -13.50 21.45 6.74
N ALA A 196 -13.59 21.51 8.05
CA ALA A 196 -12.51 21.11 8.96
C ALA A 196 -12.52 19.63 9.40
N VAL A 197 -13.03 18.70 8.61
CA VAL A 197 -13.03 17.26 8.95
C VAL A 197 -11.81 16.59 8.30
N GLN A 198 -10.67 16.69 8.97
CA GLN A 198 -9.34 16.36 8.42
C GLN A 198 -9.21 14.98 7.73
N GLY A 199 -9.80 13.91 8.25
CA GLY A 199 -9.63 12.58 7.68
C GLY A 199 -10.48 12.32 6.43
N VAL A 200 -11.72 12.80 6.43
CA VAL A 200 -12.66 12.59 5.32
C VAL A 200 -12.31 13.48 4.14
N ASP A 201 -11.85 14.70 4.39
CA ASP A 201 -11.44 15.63 3.35
C ASP A 201 -10.23 15.10 2.56
N ALA A 202 -9.27 14.48 3.23
CA ALA A 202 -8.10 13.87 2.58
C ALA A 202 -8.51 12.70 1.65
N MET A 203 -9.43 11.86 2.08
CA MET A 203 -9.94 10.74 1.28
C MET A 203 -10.78 11.21 0.08
N LEU A 204 -11.62 12.23 0.26
CA LEU A 204 -12.40 12.82 -0.84
C LEU A 204 -11.50 13.50 -1.86
N GLN A 205 -10.47 14.21 -1.43
CA GLN A 205 -9.47 14.78 -2.33
C GLN A 205 -8.74 13.71 -3.11
N TYR A 206 -8.36 12.62 -2.47
CA TYR A 206 -7.75 11.48 -3.14
C TYR A 206 -8.66 10.94 -4.25
N ALA A 207 -9.92 10.68 -3.95
CA ALA A 207 -10.89 10.20 -4.93
C ALA A 207 -11.08 11.18 -6.10
N MET A 208 -11.08 12.48 -5.84
CA MET A 208 -11.27 13.52 -6.87
C MET A 208 -10.03 13.76 -7.73
N THR A 209 -8.83 13.55 -7.23
CA THR A 209 -7.57 13.84 -7.93
C THR A 209 -6.93 12.63 -8.60
N ALA A 210 -7.29 11.41 -8.19
CA ALA A 210 -6.67 10.16 -8.63
C ALA A 210 -7.21 9.61 -9.96
N ASN A 211 -7.67 10.44 -10.90
CA ASN A 211 -8.22 10.02 -12.20
C ASN A 211 -9.34 8.96 -12.10
N LEU A 212 -10.06 8.93 -11.00
CA LEU A 212 -11.24 8.10 -10.89
C LEU A 212 -12.32 8.61 -11.83
N SER A 213 -13.12 7.72 -12.40
CA SER A 213 -14.23 8.13 -13.24
C SER A 213 -15.18 9.03 -12.44
N GLU A 214 -15.86 9.95 -13.11
CA GLU A 214 -16.85 10.84 -12.48
C GLU A 214 -17.87 10.07 -11.65
N PHE A 215 -18.23 8.87 -12.10
CA PHE A 215 -19.14 7.97 -11.39
C PHE A 215 -18.57 7.52 -10.04
N VAL A 216 -17.30 7.09 -9.99
CA VAL A 216 -16.64 6.64 -8.75
C VAL A 216 -16.44 7.81 -7.80
N THR A 217 -16.09 8.98 -8.33
CA THR A 217 -15.93 10.21 -7.53
C THR A 217 -17.27 10.60 -6.86
N LYS A 218 -18.37 10.59 -7.62
CA LYS A 218 -19.69 10.89 -7.08
C LYS A 218 -20.16 9.85 -6.06
N ALA A 219 -19.93 8.58 -6.31
CA ALA A 219 -20.25 7.50 -5.38
C ALA A 219 -19.45 7.63 -4.07
N ALA A 220 -18.16 7.97 -4.15
CA ALA A 220 -17.34 8.23 -2.97
C ALA A 220 -17.83 9.45 -2.20
N GLU A 221 -18.11 10.56 -2.89
CA GLU A 221 -18.66 11.77 -2.26
C GLU A 221 -19.99 11.48 -1.54
N GLU A 222 -20.88 10.74 -2.15
CA GLU A 222 -22.16 10.39 -1.56
C GLU A 222 -22.00 9.47 -0.36
N TRP A 223 -21.11 8.49 -0.46
CA TRP A 223 -20.86 7.50 0.60
C TRP A 223 -20.20 8.12 1.85
N PHE A 224 -19.29 9.07 1.67
CA PHE A 224 -18.57 9.72 2.78
C PHE A 224 -19.31 10.96 3.33
N ARG A 225 -20.12 11.66 2.53
CA ARG A 225 -20.86 12.82 3.01
C ARG A 225 -22.07 12.46 3.87
N GLN A 226 -22.80 11.42 3.55
CA GLN A 226 -24.03 11.06 4.26
C GLN A 226 -23.80 10.75 5.75
N PRO A 227 -22.80 10.00 6.18
CA PRO A 227 -22.54 9.74 7.59
C PRO A 227 -22.02 10.96 8.37
N VAL A 228 -21.36 11.88 7.70
CA VAL A 228 -20.74 13.08 8.31
C VAL A 228 -21.77 14.21 8.47
N LEU A 229 -22.71 14.33 7.55
CA LEU A 229 -23.76 15.34 7.60
C LEU A 229 -24.95 14.92 8.48
N ALA A 230 -25.07 13.63 8.79
CA ALA A 230 -26.13 13.10 9.66
C ALA A 230 -25.73 13.05 11.15
N SER A 231 -24.52 13.45 11.50
CA SER A 231 -24.00 13.54 12.86
C SER A 231 -23.82 14.99 13.28
#